data_897b423b242f5d5faf8fd7843f372bad
#
_entry.id   897b423b242f5d5faf8fd7843f372bad
#
_cell.length_a   1.000
_cell.length_b   1.000
_cell.length_c   1.000
_cell.angle_alpha   90.00
_cell.angle_beta   90.00
_cell.angle_gamma   90.00
#
_symmetry.space_group_name_H-M   'P 1'
#
loop_
_entity.id
_entity.type
_entity.pdbx_description
1 polymer ?
#
loop_
_entity_poly.entity_id
_entity_poly.type
_entity_poly.pdbx_seq_one_letter_code
_entity_poly.pdbx_strand_id
1 'polypeptide(L)'
;MNRLLLANPWRRGFIQLAAASLALAGVAWMTATTAHAQQAPASNAPPIRLALIEGLSGPIGHTGEAVFRNLLWATERVNARGGVKLPGGNRPLVIERFDSKGQVEDALLGFRMALDGQIPIIMQGNSSAVASALIEAVSRHNERNPQQQVLFLNYSAVDPILTNERCNFWHFRFDAHADMRMAALMQVIKEDRQLKQVYLIGQDYSFGQAVVREARRQLGLQRPDVRIVGEELHPMSRVRDFLPYMTKIKASGADAVITGNWGNDLTLLVKAAREVGFEGKFYTFYGNALGAPAAMGDAGIGRVVAVAEWFPNMPTAESAAFYKAFRERFPRPQDDYVHMRMQLMIEALVQAVERAAQAPSTSAGRLPATVAIARELEKADVTMAGQRLTMRAADHQAQQTLMVSIMDRQGAQGVPFDVEGSGYGFRVIRQIEARAAEMPHQCQMVKP
;
A
#
# COMPACT_ATOMS: atom_id res chain seq x y z
N MET A 1 65.01 22.50 -19.56
CA MET A 1 65.84 23.77 -19.44
C MET A 1 65.04 24.74 -18.56
N ASN A 2 65.65 25.03 -17.47
CA ASN A 2 65.66 26.27 -16.64
C ASN A 2 64.33 26.85 -16.16
N ARG A 3 64.05 26.77 -14.84
CA ARG A 3 64.55 27.63 -13.69
C ARG A 3 63.91 29.04 -13.78
N LEU A 4 63.39 29.69 -12.76
CA LEU A 4 63.65 29.85 -11.31
C LEU A 4 62.57 30.81 -10.82
N LEU A 5 61.90 30.59 -9.65
CA LEU A 5 62.23 31.15 -8.32
C LEU A 5 62.09 32.65 -8.13
N LEU A 6 61.39 32.99 -7.07
CA LEU A 6 61.68 33.91 -5.94
C LEU A 6 60.44 34.74 -5.57
N ALA A 7 59.86 34.57 -4.46
CA ALA A 7 60.21 34.89 -3.09
C ALA A 7 59.77 36.28 -2.64
N ASN A 8 58.96 36.28 -1.61
CA ASN A 8 58.68 37.23 -0.51
C ASN A 8 59.80 38.26 -0.23
N PRO A 9 59.71 39.31 0.61
CA PRO A 9 58.96 39.48 1.85
C PRO A 9 58.70 40.90 2.35
N TRP A 10 58.31 40.99 3.65
CA TRP A 10 58.50 42.08 4.65
C TRP A 10 57.31 43.02 4.88
N ARG A 11 56.75 43.12 5.99
CA ARG A 11 57.05 43.37 7.44
C ARG A 11 56.55 44.73 7.92
N ARG A 12 55.84 44.68 9.08
CA ARG A 12 55.79 45.63 10.24
C ARG A 12 55.20 47.02 10.00
N GLY A 13 54.44 47.60 10.83
CA GLY A 13 54.15 47.51 12.26
C GLY A 13 53.64 48.84 12.76
N PHE A 14 53.23 48.92 14.04
CA PHE A 14 52.96 50.07 14.96
C PHE A 14 51.54 50.67 14.92
N ILE A 15 50.70 50.41 15.96
CA ILE A 15 50.59 50.98 17.32
C ILE A 15 50.15 52.45 17.32
N GLN A 16 49.02 52.78 17.84
CA GLN A 16 48.63 53.42 19.09
C GLN A 16 47.33 54.23 19.03
N LEU A 17 46.47 53.94 19.96
CA LEU A 17 45.88 54.73 21.05
C LEU A 17 44.67 55.64 20.76
N ALA A 18 43.61 55.26 21.34
CA ALA A 18 42.70 55.91 22.28
C ALA A 18 41.84 57.09 21.85
N ALA A 19 40.54 56.92 22.01
CA ALA A 19 39.76 57.78 22.89
C ALA A 19 38.31 57.23 23.02
N ALA A 20 37.82 57.24 24.22
CA ALA A 20 36.51 56.81 24.66
C ALA A 20 35.36 57.70 24.16
N SER A 21 34.21 57.14 23.82
CA SER A 21 32.91 57.81 23.92
C SER A 21 31.85 56.78 24.28
N LEU A 22 31.29 56.92 25.48
CA LEU A 22 30.11 56.18 25.95
C LEU A 22 28.90 56.47 25.08
N ALA A 23 28.26 55.45 24.57
CA ALA A 23 26.86 55.48 24.15
C ALA A 23 26.17 54.23 24.67
N LEU A 24 25.31 54.42 25.65
CA LEU A 24 24.34 53.43 26.12
C LEU A 24 23.41 53.04 24.97
N ALA A 25 23.50 51.81 24.53
CA ALA A 25 22.45 51.16 23.69
C ALA A 25 22.04 49.87 24.37
N GLY A 26 20.82 49.83 24.83
CA GLY A 26 20.19 48.69 25.49
C GLY A 26 20.24 47.45 24.66
N VAL A 27 20.85 46.40 25.15
CA VAL A 27 20.80 45.03 24.58
C VAL A 27 19.50 44.41 25.04
N ALA A 28 18.50 44.43 24.15
CA ALA A 28 17.32 43.59 24.30
C ALA A 28 17.76 42.13 24.11
N TRP A 29 17.83 41.38 25.19
CA TRP A 29 18.00 39.93 25.16
C TRP A 29 16.71 39.35 24.56
N MET A 30 16.70 39.04 23.27
CA MET A 30 15.75 38.08 22.68
C MET A 30 16.15 36.68 23.19
N THR A 31 15.48 36.25 24.24
CA THR A 31 15.48 34.83 24.59
C THR A 31 14.77 34.07 23.48
N ALA A 32 15.55 33.52 22.53
CA ALA A 32 15.07 32.50 21.64
C ALA A 32 14.71 31.27 22.51
N THR A 33 13.43 31.15 22.85
CA THR A 33 12.87 29.89 23.38
C THR A 33 12.97 28.88 22.25
N THR A 34 14.06 28.11 22.23
CA THR A 34 14.10 26.85 21.50
C THR A 34 12.99 25.98 22.06
N ALA A 35 11.89 25.86 21.31
CA ALA A 35 10.90 24.85 21.58
C ALA A 35 11.59 23.50 21.45
N HIS A 36 12.09 22.96 22.57
CA HIS A 36 12.43 21.55 22.65
C HIS A 36 11.13 20.81 22.37
N ALA A 37 11.06 20.17 21.21
CA ALA A 37 10.06 19.13 20.97
C ALA A 37 10.23 18.12 22.12
N GLN A 38 9.31 18.18 23.07
CA GLN A 38 9.27 17.28 24.21
C GLN A 38 9.09 15.88 23.64
N GLN A 39 10.17 15.12 23.54
CA GLN A 39 10.11 13.68 23.29
C GLN A 39 9.22 13.11 24.38
N ALA A 40 8.06 12.57 23.96
CA ALA A 40 7.18 11.86 24.88
C ALA A 40 8.01 10.83 25.63
N PRO A 41 7.84 10.68 26.95
CA PRO A 41 8.64 9.76 27.76
C PRO A 41 8.50 8.37 27.14
N ALA A 42 9.63 7.73 26.87
CA ALA A 42 9.66 6.36 26.40
C ALA A 42 8.88 5.49 27.39
N SER A 43 7.75 4.94 26.96
CA SER A 43 6.96 4.04 27.79
C SER A 43 7.80 2.82 28.11
N ASN A 44 8.02 2.52 29.40
CA ASN A 44 8.69 1.30 29.86
C ASN A 44 7.80 0.04 29.67
N ALA A 45 6.57 0.20 29.15
CA ALA A 45 5.69 -0.91 28.88
C ALA A 45 6.15 -1.72 27.64
N PRO A 46 6.05 -3.06 27.66
CA PRO A 46 6.48 -3.88 26.53
C PRO A 46 5.68 -3.52 25.28
N PRO A 47 6.29 -3.51 24.08
CA PRO A 47 5.62 -3.14 22.84
C PRO A 47 4.49 -4.11 22.49
N ILE A 48 3.52 -3.62 21.70
CA ILE A 48 2.57 -4.47 21.00
C ILE A 48 3.28 -4.96 19.74
N ARG A 49 3.49 -6.27 19.65
CA ARG A 49 4.20 -6.92 18.54
C ARG A 49 3.22 -7.29 17.44
N LEU A 50 3.59 -7.00 16.20
CA LEU A 50 2.85 -7.31 14.98
C LEU A 50 3.73 -8.20 14.09
N ALA A 51 3.28 -9.38 13.68
CA ALA A 51 4.03 -10.24 12.79
C ALA A 51 3.72 -9.92 11.33
N LEU A 52 4.70 -9.47 10.57
CA LEU A 52 4.62 -9.34 9.13
C LEU A 52 5.14 -10.63 8.48
N ILE A 53 4.23 -11.43 7.94
CA ILE A 53 4.56 -12.67 7.20
C ILE A 53 4.45 -12.36 5.71
N GLU A 54 5.57 -11.97 5.07
CA GLU A 54 5.53 -11.47 3.70
C GLU A 54 6.71 -11.99 2.87
N GLY A 55 6.59 -11.95 1.55
CA GLY A 55 7.69 -12.25 0.65
C GLY A 55 8.72 -11.12 0.64
N LEU A 56 9.68 -11.17 1.55
CA LEU A 56 10.71 -10.13 1.73
C LEU A 56 11.98 -10.42 0.92
N SER A 57 12.07 -11.59 0.32
CA SER A 57 13.16 -11.98 -0.59
C SER A 57 12.63 -12.71 -1.82
N GLY A 58 13.53 -13.08 -2.74
CA GLY A 58 13.18 -13.76 -3.98
C GLY A 58 12.45 -12.87 -5.00
N PRO A 59 11.64 -13.45 -5.90
CA PRO A 59 11.04 -12.73 -7.04
C PRO A 59 10.11 -11.59 -6.66
N ILE A 60 9.50 -11.64 -5.47
CA ILE A 60 8.58 -10.61 -4.97
C ILE A 60 9.17 -9.76 -3.83
N GLY A 61 10.45 -9.95 -3.49
CA GLY A 61 11.11 -9.28 -2.38
C GLY A 61 11.05 -7.75 -2.46
N HIS A 62 11.18 -7.19 -3.65
CA HIS A 62 11.07 -5.74 -3.86
C HIS A 62 9.67 -5.20 -3.45
N THR A 63 8.60 -5.91 -3.81
CA THR A 63 7.24 -5.56 -3.41
C THR A 63 7.05 -5.74 -1.90
N GLY A 64 7.60 -6.81 -1.33
CA GLY A 64 7.54 -7.05 0.11
C GLY A 64 8.26 -5.98 0.94
N GLU A 65 9.42 -5.51 0.49
CA GLU A 65 10.13 -4.40 1.15
C GLU A 65 9.37 -3.08 1.03
N ALA A 66 8.66 -2.83 -0.07
CA ALA A 66 7.79 -1.67 -0.20
C ALA A 66 6.61 -1.72 0.80
N VAL A 67 6.01 -2.89 0.98
CA VAL A 67 5.00 -3.14 2.01
C VAL A 67 5.56 -2.87 3.40
N PHE A 68 6.72 -3.44 3.71
CA PHE A 68 7.35 -3.23 5.02
C PHE A 68 7.57 -1.75 5.32
N ARG A 69 8.08 -0.96 4.36
CA ARG A 69 8.26 0.50 4.54
C ARG A 69 6.95 1.21 4.87
N ASN A 70 5.85 0.86 4.21
CA ASN A 70 4.54 1.45 4.49
C ASN A 70 4.04 1.12 5.91
N LEU A 71 4.14 -0.13 6.32
CA LEU A 71 3.74 -0.57 7.65
C LEU A 71 4.66 0.00 8.74
N LEU A 72 5.97 0.06 8.48
CA LEU A 72 6.96 0.69 9.36
C LEU A 72 6.58 2.16 9.60
N TRP A 73 6.33 2.93 8.52
CA TRP A 73 5.97 4.33 8.66
C TRP A 73 4.63 4.52 9.38
N ALA A 74 3.64 3.66 9.14
CA ALA A 74 2.38 3.69 9.86
C ALA A 74 2.60 3.48 11.37
N THR A 75 3.42 2.50 11.75
CA THR A 75 3.75 2.26 13.18
C THR A 75 4.60 3.38 13.79
N GLU A 76 5.57 3.94 13.04
CA GLU A 76 6.36 5.09 13.48
C GLU A 76 5.47 6.31 13.77
N ARG A 77 4.46 6.59 12.94
CA ARG A 77 3.51 7.68 13.15
C ARG A 77 2.65 7.47 14.40
N VAL A 78 2.23 6.24 14.68
CA VAL A 78 1.55 5.90 15.94
C VAL A 78 2.47 6.11 17.13
N ASN A 79 3.70 5.61 17.05
CA ASN A 79 4.68 5.70 18.13
C ASN A 79 5.09 7.15 18.42
N ALA A 80 5.23 7.98 17.38
CA ALA A 80 5.57 9.40 17.51
C ALA A 80 4.52 10.22 18.28
N ARG A 81 3.25 9.79 18.25
CA ARG A 81 2.17 10.42 19.05
C ARG A 81 1.93 9.76 20.42
N GLY A 82 2.91 8.95 20.87
CA GLY A 82 2.90 8.31 22.19
C GLY A 82 2.47 6.84 22.21
N GLY A 83 2.26 6.20 21.05
CA GLY A 83 1.86 4.80 20.95
C GLY A 83 0.36 4.57 21.16
N VAL A 84 -0.03 3.31 21.37
CA VAL A 84 -1.40 2.85 21.65
C VAL A 84 -1.75 3.13 23.09
N LYS A 85 -2.86 3.80 23.35
CA LYS A 85 -3.30 4.20 24.70
C LYS A 85 -4.02 3.04 25.39
N LEU A 86 -3.41 2.54 26.45
CA LEU A 86 -3.97 1.45 27.25
C LEU A 86 -4.09 1.86 28.73
N PRO A 87 -5.06 1.32 29.47
CA PRO A 87 -5.10 1.43 30.92
C PRO A 87 -3.79 0.89 31.52
N GLY A 88 -3.07 1.72 32.28
CA GLY A 88 -1.77 1.36 32.84
C GLY A 88 -0.55 1.78 32.01
N GLY A 89 -0.74 2.48 30.92
CA GLY A 89 0.32 3.13 30.13
C GLY A 89 0.29 2.83 28.65
N ASN A 90 0.76 3.80 27.87
CA ASN A 90 0.83 3.67 26.42
C ASN A 90 1.87 2.62 26.01
N ARG A 91 1.62 1.94 24.89
CA ARG A 91 2.54 0.92 24.36
C ARG A 91 2.90 1.22 22.90
N PRO A 92 4.18 1.19 22.53
CA PRO A 92 4.59 1.33 21.14
C PRO A 92 4.24 0.08 20.32
N LEU A 93 4.07 0.27 19.01
CA LEU A 93 3.95 -0.81 18.04
C LEU A 93 5.34 -1.21 17.52
N VAL A 94 5.58 -2.50 17.36
CA VAL A 94 6.80 -3.06 16.74
C VAL A 94 6.42 -4.13 15.74
N ILE A 95 7.04 -4.10 14.56
CA ILE A 95 6.85 -5.11 13.51
C ILE A 95 7.99 -6.13 13.58
N GLU A 96 7.63 -7.39 13.67
CA GLU A 96 8.55 -8.51 13.48
C GLU A 96 8.35 -9.13 12.11
N ARG A 97 9.44 -9.37 11.40
CA ARG A 97 9.46 -9.78 10.00
C ARG A 97 9.70 -11.28 9.87
N PHE A 98 8.84 -11.96 9.12
CA PHE A 98 8.95 -13.37 8.78
C PHE A 98 8.92 -13.49 7.25
N ASP A 99 10.03 -13.87 6.65
CA ASP A 99 10.15 -13.96 5.19
C ASP A 99 9.51 -15.24 4.66
N SER A 100 8.40 -15.09 3.97
CA SER A 100 7.69 -16.19 3.31
C SER A 100 8.22 -16.50 1.91
N LYS A 101 9.11 -15.69 1.36
CA LYS A 101 9.57 -15.78 -0.04
C LYS A 101 8.42 -15.84 -1.06
N GLY A 102 7.21 -15.48 -0.63
CA GLY A 102 5.97 -15.61 -1.41
C GLY A 102 5.45 -17.06 -1.55
N GLN A 103 5.96 -18.00 -0.74
CA GLN A 103 5.55 -19.40 -0.74
C GLN A 103 4.66 -19.73 0.45
N VAL A 104 3.69 -20.61 0.23
CA VAL A 104 2.72 -21.02 1.28
C VAL A 104 3.42 -21.72 2.44
N GLU A 105 4.34 -22.62 2.14
CA GLU A 105 5.06 -23.43 3.13
C GLU A 105 5.90 -22.55 4.06
N ASP A 106 6.65 -21.59 3.50
CA ASP A 106 7.46 -20.62 4.26
C ASP A 106 6.56 -19.67 5.09
N ALA A 107 5.40 -19.28 4.53
CA ALA A 107 4.43 -18.46 5.27
C ALA A 107 3.85 -19.21 6.48
N LEU A 108 3.50 -20.49 6.34
CA LEU A 108 3.03 -21.31 7.45
C LEU A 108 4.12 -21.57 8.49
N LEU A 109 5.39 -21.63 8.09
CA LEU A 109 6.52 -21.66 9.02
C LEU A 109 6.61 -20.33 9.78
N GLY A 110 6.56 -19.18 9.08
CA GLY A 110 6.54 -17.86 9.70
C GLY A 110 5.38 -17.69 10.69
N PHE A 111 4.20 -18.22 10.35
CA PHE A 111 3.05 -18.22 11.26
C PHE A 111 3.33 -19.02 12.54
N ARG A 112 3.91 -20.22 12.44
CA ARG A 112 4.31 -20.99 13.62
C ARG A 112 5.31 -20.24 14.50
N MET A 113 6.31 -19.61 13.88
CA MET A 113 7.29 -18.79 14.62
C MET A 113 6.62 -17.61 15.33
N ALA A 114 5.63 -16.97 14.70
CA ALA A 114 4.85 -15.90 15.33
C ALA A 114 4.05 -16.41 16.54
N LEU A 115 3.47 -17.62 16.45
CA LEU A 115 2.78 -18.28 17.58
C LEU A 115 3.72 -18.60 18.73
N ASP A 116 4.89 -19.19 18.43
CA ASP A 116 5.93 -19.49 19.43
C ASP A 116 6.40 -18.19 20.13
N GLY A 117 6.47 -17.10 19.36
CA GLY A 117 6.73 -15.77 19.87
C GLY A 117 5.56 -15.11 20.61
N GLN A 118 4.38 -15.78 20.70
CA GLN A 118 3.17 -15.22 21.31
C GLN A 118 2.71 -13.90 20.68
N ILE A 119 2.82 -13.74 19.35
CA ILE A 119 2.37 -12.56 18.64
C ILE A 119 0.92 -12.74 18.22
N PRO A 120 -0.05 -11.95 18.78
CA PRO A 120 -1.46 -12.20 18.56
C PRO A 120 -2.01 -11.58 17.27
N ILE A 121 -1.22 -10.78 16.55
CA ILE A 121 -1.67 -10.06 15.35
C ILE A 121 -0.67 -10.34 14.23
N ILE A 122 -1.17 -10.97 13.16
CA ILE A 122 -0.38 -11.21 11.95
C ILE A 122 -0.87 -10.34 10.79
N MET A 123 0.03 -9.97 9.90
CA MET A 123 -0.21 -9.15 8.71
C MET A 123 0.38 -9.84 7.48
N GLN A 124 -0.36 -9.89 6.39
CA GLN A 124 0.09 -10.40 5.09
C GLN A 124 -0.80 -9.83 3.98
N GLY A 125 -0.30 -9.75 2.73
CA GLY A 125 -1.12 -9.22 1.64
C GLY A 125 -0.64 -9.53 0.22
N ASN A 126 0.62 -9.80 -0.04
CA ASN A 126 1.14 -9.93 -1.41
C ASN A 126 0.93 -11.32 -2.05
N SER A 127 -0.01 -12.11 -1.59
CA SER A 127 -0.41 -13.35 -2.27
C SER A 127 -1.74 -13.85 -1.72
N SER A 128 -2.75 -13.96 -2.57
CA SER A 128 -4.04 -14.52 -2.19
C SER A 128 -3.95 -16.02 -1.85
N ALA A 129 -3.01 -16.75 -2.45
CA ALA A 129 -2.76 -18.15 -2.11
C ALA A 129 -2.20 -18.28 -0.68
N VAL A 130 -1.22 -17.43 -0.32
CA VAL A 130 -0.67 -17.37 1.04
C VAL A 130 -1.75 -16.93 2.03
N ALA A 131 -2.52 -15.87 1.72
CA ALA A 131 -3.60 -15.40 2.58
C ALA A 131 -4.64 -16.49 2.85
N SER A 132 -5.05 -17.26 1.83
CA SER A 132 -5.99 -18.37 1.98
C SER A 132 -5.47 -19.43 2.96
N ALA A 133 -4.19 -19.82 2.83
CA ALA A 133 -3.56 -20.78 3.73
C ALA A 133 -3.45 -20.26 5.17
N LEU A 134 -3.13 -18.96 5.34
CA LEU A 134 -3.07 -18.33 6.66
C LEU A 134 -4.45 -18.22 7.31
N ILE A 135 -5.52 -17.90 6.56
CA ILE A 135 -6.91 -17.88 7.08
C ILE A 135 -7.26 -19.24 7.69
N GLU A 136 -6.98 -20.32 6.98
CA GLU A 136 -7.24 -21.69 7.47
C GLU A 136 -6.37 -22.03 8.69
N ALA A 137 -5.10 -21.64 8.68
CA ALA A 137 -4.18 -21.90 9.79
C ALA A 137 -4.60 -21.15 11.05
N VAL A 138 -4.98 -19.87 10.92
CA VAL A 138 -5.51 -19.03 12.01
C VAL A 138 -6.80 -19.61 12.58
N SER A 139 -7.75 -20.02 11.73
CA SER A 139 -9.01 -20.63 12.16
C SER A 139 -8.75 -21.87 13.02
N ARG A 140 -7.99 -22.83 12.47
CA ARG A 140 -7.63 -24.06 13.19
C ARG A 140 -6.88 -23.82 14.49
N HIS A 141 -5.99 -22.81 14.52
CA HIS A 141 -5.27 -22.45 15.74
C HIS A 141 -6.22 -21.91 16.79
N ASN A 142 -7.07 -20.94 16.43
CA ASN A 142 -7.98 -20.25 17.35
C ASN A 142 -9.06 -21.19 17.92
N GLU A 143 -9.54 -22.16 17.14
CA GLU A 143 -10.45 -23.21 17.60
C GLU A 143 -9.82 -24.10 18.70
N ARG A 144 -8.52 -24.44 18.52
CA ARG A 144 -7.79 -25.32 19.45
C ARG A 144 -7.22 -24.58 20.67
N ASN A 145 -6.99 -23.27 20.53
CA ASN A 145 -6.31 -22.44 21.53
C ASN A 145 -7.12 -21.18 21.87
N PRO A 146 -8.30 -21.29 22.48
CA PRO A 146 -9.18 -20.16 22.73
C PRO A 146 -8.58 -19.09 23.65
N GLN A 147 -7.51 -19.41 24.39
CA GLN A 147 -6.79 -18.47 25.27
C GLN A 147 -5.61 -17.76 24.55
N GLN A 148 -5.25 -18.17 23.35
CA GLN A 148 -4.13 -17.65 22.58
C GLN A 148 -4.53 -17.37 21.13
N GLN A 149 -5.67 -16.74 20.96
CA GLN A 149 -6.23 -16.44 19.64
C GLN A 149 -5.39 -15.41 18.88
N VAL A 150 -5.35 -15.55 17.57
CA VAL A 150 -4.61 -14.70 16.65
C VAL A 150 -5.56 -14.00 15.68
N LEU A 151 -5.27 -12.75 15.35
CA LEU A 151 -5.97 -11.94 14.38
C LEU A 151 -5.15 -11.81 13.10
N PHE A 152 -5.77 -11.92 11.94
CA PHE A 152 -5.13 -11.74 10.65
C PHE A 152 -5.63 -10.47 9.94
N LEU A 153 -4.73 -9.52 9.72
CA LEU A 153 -4.97 -8.28 8.98
C LEU A 153 -4.38 -8.41 7.56
N ASN A 154 -5.25 -8.46 6.57
CA ASN A 154 -4.92 -8.56 5.17
C ASN A 154 -5.00 -7.19 4.51
N TYR A 155 -3.87 -6.65 4.08
CA TYR A 155 -3.79 -5.33 3.47
C TYR A 155 -3.83 -5.33 1.94
N SER A 156 -3.76 -6.48 1.24
CA SER A 156 -3.59 -6.46 -0.22
C SER A 156 -3.92 -7.77 -0.96
N ALA A 157 -4.21 -8.88 -0.27
CA ALA A 157 -4.65 -10.12 -0.94
C ALA A 157 -6.12 -9.98 -1.33
N VAL A 158 -6.36 -9.81 -2.62
CA VAL A 158 -7.63 -9.28 -3.13
C VAL A 158 -8.47 -10.30 -3.94
N ASP A 159 -8.19 -11.60 -3.81
CA ASP A 159 -9.11 -12.63 -4.28
C ASP A 159 -10.46 -12.48 -3.56
N PRO A 160 -11.59 -12.33 -4.29
CA PRO A 160 -12.91 -12.12 -3.68
C PRO A 160 -13.32 -13.20 -2.70
N ILE A 161 -12.92 -14.45 -2.95
CA ILE A 161 -13.30 -15.61 -2.14
C ILE A 161 -12.90 -15.47 -0.66
N LEU A 162 -11.84 -14.70 -0.34
CA LEU A 162 -11.29 -14.58 1.00
C LEU A 162 -12.22 -13.87 2.01
N THR A 163 -13.12 -12.99 1.54
CA THR A 163 -14.15 -12.35 2.35
C THR A 163 -15.57 -12.72 1.88
N ASN A 164 -15.68 -13.75 1.04
CA ASN A 164 -16.92 -14.30 0.53
C ASN A 164 -17.09 -15.74 1.07
N GLU A 165 -16.94 -16.77 0.24
CA GLU A 165 -17.14 -18.17 0.63
C GLU A 165 -16.15 -18.65 1.69
N ARG A 166 -14.94 -18.06 1.74
CA ARG A 166 -13.90 -18.36 2.75
C ARG A 166 -13.76 -17.27 3.80
N CYS A 167 -14.82 -16.47 4.01
CA CYS A 167 -14.80 -15.48 5.06
C CYS A 167 -14.61 -16.12 6.44
N ASN A 168 -13.92 -15.41 7.32
CA ASN A 168 -13.57 -15.93 8.64
C ASN A 168 -13.57 -14.79 9.65
N PHE A 169 -14.07 -15.01 10.86
CA PHE A 169 -14.15 -14.00 11.90
C PHE A 169 -12.78 -13.42 12.29
N TRP A 170 -11.71 -14.18 12.12
CA TRP A 170 -10.36 -13.75 12.50
C TRP A 170 -9.60 -13.05 11.39
N HIS A 171 -10.20 -12.89 10.20
CA HIS A 171 -9.58 -12.27 9.03
C HIS A 171 -10.29 -10.98 8.65
N PHE A 172 -9.53 -9.88 8.52
CA PHE A 172 -10.01 -8.56 8.11
C PHE A 172 -9.24 -8.09 6.88
N ARG A 173 -9.95 -7.75 5.81
CA ARG A 173 -9.34 -7.23 4.58
C ARG A 173 -9.51 -5.73 4.46
N PHE A 174 -8.38 -5.02 4.28
CA PHE A 174 -8.30 -3.56 4.20
C PHE A 174 -8.13 -3.02 2.77
N ASP A 175 -8.12 -3.87 1.75
CA ASP A 175 -8.08 -3.49 0.34
C ASP A 175 -9.37 -3.89 -0.37
N ALA A 176 -9.73 -3.15 -1.44
CA ALA A 176 -10.81 -3.53 -2.33
C ALA A 176 -10.46 -4.80 -3.09
N HIS A 177 -11.35 -5.79 -3.09
CA HIS A 177 -11.11 -7.04 -3.82
C HIS A 177 -11.27 -6.88 -5.35
N ALA A 178 -10.89 -7.93 -6.10
CA ALA A 178 -10.81 -7.88 -7.56
C ALA A 178 -12.11 -7.43 -8.22
N ASP A 179 -13.26 -7.89 -7.74
CA ASP A 179 -14.56 -7.54 -8.34
C ASP A 179 -14.90 -6.06 -8.07
N MET A 180 -14.58 -5.51 -6.88
CA MET A 180 -14.73 -4.08 -6.59
C MET A 180 -13.84 -3.22 -7.50
N ARG A 181 -12.58 -3.62 -7.69
CA ARG A 181 -11.64 -2.93 -8.59
C ARG A 181 -12.08 -3.01 -10.03
N MET A 182 -12.56 -4.16 -10.48
CA MET A 182 -13.09 -4.33 -11.84
C MET A 182 -14.34 -3.47 -12.06
N ALA A 183 -15.27 -3.45 -11.11
CA ALA A 183 -16.45 -2.60 -11.18
C ALA A 183 -16.09 -1.12 -11.27
N ALA A 184 -15.06 -0.67 -10.56
CA ALA A 184 -14.56 0.70 -10.66
C ALA A 184 -13.96 0.99 -12.04
N LEU A 185 -13.13 0.09 -12.59
CA LEU A 185 -12.57 0.23 -13.94
C LEU A 185 -13.69 0.27 -15.00
N MET A 186 -14.73 -0.55 -14.84
CA MET A 186 -15.87 -0.57 -15.75
C MET A 186 -16.61 0.76 -15.81
N GLN A 187 -16.56 1.61 -14.76
CA GLN A 187 -17.13 2.97 -14.84
C GLN A 187 -16.44 3.85 -15.90
N VAL A 188 -15.19 3.57 -16.22
CA VAL A 188 -14.42 4.26 -17.26
C VAL A 188 -14.49 3.50 -18.59
N ILE A 189 -14.36 2.17 -18.55
CA ILE A 189 -14.44 1.30 -19.76
C ILE A 189 -15.78 1.46 -20.49
N LYS A 190 -16.89 1.56 -19.75
CA LYS A 190 -18.22 1.73 -20.37
C LYS A 190 -18.39 3.03 -21.14
N GLU A 191 -17.62 4.07 -20.81
CA GLU A 191 -17.65 5.37 -21.47
C GLU A 191 -16.64 5.46 -22.63
N ASP A 192 -15.70 4.52 -22.73
CA ASP A 192 -14.71 4.48 -23.81
C ASP A 192 -15.33 3.91 -25.10
N ARG A 193 -15.87 4.79 -25.90
CA ARG A 193 -16.54 4.44 -27.18
C ARG A 193 -15.56 3.96 -28.26
N GLN A 194 -14.28 4.23 -28.11
CA GLN A 194 -13.24 3.80 -29.06
C GLN A 194 -12.86 2.32 -28.85
N LEU A 195 -13.06 1.80 -27.64
CA LEU A 195 -12.79 0.41 -27.32
C LEU A 195 -13.79 -0.53 -28.02
N LYS A 196 -13.28 -1.44 -28.87
CA LYS A 196 -14.04 -2.46 -29.60
C LYS A 196 -13.52 -3.86 -29.37
N GLN A 197 -12.21 -4.00 -29.10
CA GLN A 197 -11.53 -5.27 -28.94
C GLN A 197 -10.62 -5.25 -27.70
N VAL A 198 -10.78 -6.22 -26.84
CA VAL A 198 -9.99 -6.31 -25.61
C VAL A 198 -9.31 -7.67 -25.49
N TYR A 199 -8.09 -7.66 -24.98
CA TYR A 199 -7.36 -8.87 -24.59
C TYR A 199 -7.29 -8.95 -23.07
N LEU A 200 -7.61 -10.12 -22.51
CA LEU A 200 -7.51 -10.38 -21.07
C LEU A 200 -6.23 -11.17 -20.80
N ILE A 201 -5.39 -10.69 -19.90
CA ILE A 201 -4.19 -11.41 -19.48
C ILE A 201 -4.02 -11.33 -17.97
N GLY A 202 -3.69 -12.46 -17.34
CA GLY A 202 -3.53 -12.55 -15.90
C GLY A 202 -2.50 -13.58 -15.45
N GLN A 203 -2.09 -13.47 -14.21
CA GLN A 203 -1.26 -14.46 -13.53
C GLN A 203 -2.10 -15.70 -13.21
N ASP A 204 -1.54 -16.89 -13.46
CA ASP A 204 -2.26 -18.17 -13.27
C ASP A 204 -2.26 -18.61 -11.80
N TYR A 205 -3.15 -17.99 -11.03
CA TYR A 205 -3.53 -18.39 -9.68
C TYR A 205 -4.91 -17.78 -9.34
N SER A 206 -5.46 -18.07 -8.16
CA SER A 206 -6.86 -17.76 -7.81
C SER A 206 -7.25 -16.30 -8.06
N PHE A 207 -6.39 -15.34 -7.70
CA PHE A 207 -6.65 -13.92 -7.95
C PHE A 207 -6.66 -13.57 -9.45
N GLY A 208 -5.64 -13.99 -10.21
CA GLY A 208 -5.59 -13.67 -11.65
C GLY A 208 -6.75 -14.28 -12.43
N GLN A 209 -7.13 -15.50 -12.07
CA GLN A 209 -8.33 -16.17 -12.60
C GLN A 209 -9.61 -15.42 -12.23
N ALA A 210 -9.72 -14.89 -11.01
CA ALA A 210 -10.84 -14.05 -10.58
C ALA A 210 -10.94 -12.76 -11.40
N VAL A 211 -9.81 -12.09 -11.65
CA VAL A 211 -9.76 -10.87 -12.48
C VAL A 211 -10.28 -11.12 -13.89
N VAL A 212 -9.77 -12.17 -14.54
CA VAL A 212 -10.16 -12.52 -15.92
C VAL A 212 -11.64 -12.90 -15.98
N ARG A 213 -12.12 -13.73 -15.06
CA ARG A 213 -13.54 -14.12 -14.95
C ARG A 213 -14.43 -12.90 -14.78
N GLU A 214 -14.09 -11.99 -13.87
CA GLU A 214 -14.91 -10.81 -13.59
C GLU A 214 -14.86 -9.80 -14.74
N ALA A 215 -13.70 -9.60 -15.38
CA ALA A 215 -13.59 -8.77 -16.57
C ALA A 215 -14.54 -9.25 -17.68
N ARG A 216 -14.53 -10.57 -17.94
CA ARG A 216 -15.44 -11.18 -18.93
C ARG A 216 -16.92 -10.97 -18.57
N ARG A 217 -17.27 -11.21 -17.30
CA ARG A 217 -18.63 -11.03 -16.79
C ARG A 217 -19.10 -9.58 -16.94
N GLN A 218 -18.29 -8.63 -16.52
CA GLN A 218 -18.62 -7.21 -16.56
C GLN A 218 -18.72 -6.67 -18.00
N LEU A 219 -17.79 -7.06 -18.87
CA LEU A 219 -17.85 -6.71 -20.30
C LEU A 219 -19.14 -7.24 -20.94
N GLY A 220 -19.46 -8.50 -20.72
CA GLY A 220 -20.70 -9.10 -21.26
C GLY A 220 -21.98 -8.39 -20.80
N LEU A 221 -22.00 -7.87 -19.57
CA LEU A 221 -23.17 -7.15 -19.03
C LEU A 221 -23.24 -5.67 -19.47
N GLN A 222 -22.10 -4.96 -19.48
CA GLN A 222 -22.07 -3.51 -19.62
C GLN A 222 -21.57 -3.03 -20.99
N ARG A 223 -20.82 -3.87 -21.71
CA ARG A 223 -20.24 -3.57 -23.03
C ARG A 223 -20.28 -4.81 -23.95
N PRO A 224 -21.48 -5.37 -24.22
CA PRO A 224 -21.65 -6.52 -25.14
C PRO A 224 -21.19 -6.23 -26.57
N ASP A 225 -20.99 -4.96 -26.92
CA ASP A 225 -20.40 -4.49 -28.18
C ASP A 225 -18.89 -4.67 -28.28
N VAL A 226 -18.19 -4.90 -27.13
CA VAL A 226 -16.73 -5.09 -27.06
C VAL A 226 -16.41 -6.58 -27.13
N ARG A 227 -15.61 -6.95 -28.14
CA ARG A 227 -15.16 -8.35 -28.32
C ARG A 227 -13.94 -8.66 -27.46
N ILE A 228 -13.96 -9.77 -26.76
CA ILE A 228 -12.76 -10.36 -26.15
C ILE A 228 -12.05 -11.14 -27.26
N VAL A 229 -10.92 -10.59 -27.77
CA VAL A 229 -10.16 -11.17 -28.90
C VAL A 229 -9.08 -12.16 -28.46
N GLY A 230 -8.87 -12.29 -27.16
CA GLY A 230 -7.99 -13.29 -26.56
C GLY A 230 -8.02 -13.24 -25.04
N GLU A 231 -7.66 -14.37 -24.47
CA GLU A 231 -7.57 -14.56 -23.03
C GLU A 231 -6.41 -15.50 -22.73
N GLU A 232 -5.58 -15.12 -21.76
CA GLU A 232 -4.40 -15.90 -21.41
C GLU A 232 -4.04 -15.76 -19.94
N LEU A 233 -3.66 -16.88 -19.34
CA LEU A 233 -3.07 -16.92 -18.01
C LEU A 233 -1.61 -17.36 -18.13
N HIS A 234 -0.72 -16.73 -17.38
CA HIS A 234 0.70 -17.06 -17.37
C HIS A 234 1.20 -17.41 -15.96
N PRO A 235 2.25 -18.25 -15.84
CA PRO A 235 2.81 -18.59 -14.54
C PRO A 235 3.28 -17.37 -13.76
N MET A 236 2.76 -17.18 -12.53
CA MET A 236 3.07 -16.04 -11.67
C MET A 236 4.58 -15.98 -11.33
N SER A 237 5.20 -14.85 -11.55
CA SER A 237 6.61 -14.54 -11.22
C SER A 237 7.65 -15.49 -11.85
N ARG A 238 7.28 -16.24 -12.90
CA ARG A 238 8.17 -17.17 -13.60
C ARG A 238 8.47 -16.77 -15.04
N VAL A 239 7.64 -15.92 -15.63
CA VAL A 239 7.84 -15.40 -16.99
C VAL A 239 8.92 -14.33 -16.95
N ARG A 240 10.00 -14.52 -17.71
CA ARG A 240 11.12 -13.58 -17.80
C ARG A 240 11.05 -12.69 -19.04
N ASP A 241 10.30 -13.12 -20.05
CA ASP A 241 10.11 -12.41 -21.30
C ASP A 241 8.64 -12.40 -21.70
N PHE A 242 8.05 -11.20 -21.78
CA PHE A 242 6.67 -10.99 -22.19
C PHE A 242 6.54 -10.58 -23.66
N LEU A 243 7.61 -10.52 -24.44
CA LEU A 243 7.54 -10.21 -25.87
C LEU A 243 6.64 -11.16 -26.65
N PRO A 244 6.67 -12.50 -26.45
CA PRO A 244 5.76 -13.41 -27.13
C PRO A 244 4.28 -13.12 -26.83
N TYR A 245 3.97 -12.81 -25.56
CA TYR A 245 2.61 -12.44 -25.14
C TYR A 245 2.15 -11.15 -25.81
N MET A 246 2.98 -10.10 -25.78
CA MET A 246 2.61 -8.82 -26.35
C MET A 246 2.59 -8.83 -27.88
N THR A 247 3.41 -9.64 -28.54
CA THR A 247 3.32 -9.88 -29.99
C THR A 247 2.00 -10.50 -30.36
N LYS A 248 1.55 -11.52 -29.62
CA LYS A 248 0.25 -12.17 -29.81
C LYS A 248 -0.91 -11.19 -29.55
N ILE A 249 -0.83 -10.40 -28.48
CA ILE A 249 -1.84 -9.38 -28.14
C ILE A 249 -1.94 -8.35 -29.26
N LYS A 250 -0.81 -7.83 -29.75
CA LYS A 250 -0.80 -6.86 -30.87
C LYS A 250 -1.39 -7.47 -32.15
N ALA A 251 -1.01 -8.71 -32.46
CA ALA A 251 -1.50 -9.41 -33.65
C ALA A 251 -3.00 -9.72 -33.59
N SER A 252 -3.61 -9.81 -32.40
CA SER A 252 -5.05 -10.03 -32.23
C SER A 252 -5.91 -8.81 -32.61
N GLY A 253 -5.27 -7.64 -32.81
CA GLY A 253 -5.97 -6.39 -33.07
C GLY A 253 -6.67 -5.79 -31.84
N ALA A 254 -6.23 -6.15 -30.63
CA ALA A 254 -6.79 -5.60 -29.40
C ALA A 254 -6.54 -4.08 -29.30
N ASP A 255 -7.59 -3.32 -28.96
CA ASP A 255 -7.54 -1.89 -28.67
C ASP A 255 -7.08 -1.64 -27.22
N ALA A 256 -7.27 -2.62 -26.35
CA ALA A 256 -6.86 -2.55 -24.96
C ALA A 256 -6.52 -3.92 -24.35
N VAL A 257 -5.76 -3.87 -23.30
CA VAL A 257 -5.48 -4.99 -22.40
C VAL A 257 -6.15 -4.71 -21.04
N ILE A 258 -6.84 -5.71 -20.49
CA ILE A 258 -7.29 -5.70 -19.09
C ILE A 258 -6.45 -6.71 -18.33
N THR A 259 -5.85 -6.27 -17.22
CA THR A 259 -4.96 -7.12 -16.42
C THR A 259 -4.96 -6.76 -14.93
N GLY A 260 -4.89 -7.79 -14.10
CA GLY A 260 -4.58 -7.69 -12.68
C GLY A 260 -3.11 -7.95 -12.35
N ASN A 261 -2.24 -8.09 -13.33
CA ASN A 261 -0.82 -8.35 -13.10
C ASN A 261 -0.20 -7.33 -12.14
N TRP A 262 0.70 -7.80 -11.31
CA TRP A 262 1.44 -7.01 -10.33
C TRP A 262 2.90 -7.44 -10.24
N GLY A 263 3.74 -6.63 -9.57
CA GLY A 263 5.17 -6.89 -9.44
C GLY A 263 5.88 -6.92 -10.79
N ASN A 264 6.91 -7.75 -10.91
CA ASN A 264 7.71 -7.86 -12.12
C ASN A 264 6.90 -8.29 -13.35
N ASP A 265 5.85 -9.11 -13.18
CA ASP A 265 5.04 -9.56 -14.31
C ASP A 265 4.34 -8.38 -15.00
N LEU A 266 3.87 -7.38 -14.23
CA LEU A 266 3.31 -6.16 -14.81
C LEU A 266 4.40 -5.31 -15.48
N THR A 267 5.51 -5.09 -14.79
CA THR A 267 6.63 -4.27 -15.30
C THR A 267 7.17 -4.83 -16.62
N LEU A 268 7.35 -6.15 -16.70
CA LEU A 268 7.82 -6.82 -17.91
C LEU A 268 6.77 -6.79 -19.04
N LEU A 269 5.48 -6.95 -18.70
CA LEU A 269 4.37 -6.88 -19.66
C LEU A 269 4.31 -5.49 -20.33
N VAL A 270 4.31 -4.40 -19.53
CA VAL A 270 4.24 -3.04 -20.07
C VAL A 270 5.52 -2.63 -20.81
N LYS A 271 6.68 -3.15 -20.39
CA LYS A 271 7.93 -2.97 -21.11
C LYS A 271 7.88 -3.64 -22.49
N ALA A 272 7.44 -4.89 -22.56
CA ALA A 272 7.27 -5.60 -23.81
C ALA A 272 6.23 -4.92 -24.72
N ALA A 273 5.16 -4.36 -24.17
CA ALA A 273 4.19 -3.60 -24.94
C ALA A 273 4.82 -2.39 -25.64
N ARG A 274 5.66 -1.66 -24.94
CA ARG A 274 6.43 -0.55 -25.55
C ARG A 274 7.36 -1.04 -26.64
N GLU A 275 8.09 -2.14 -26.41
CA GLU A 275 9.06 -2.70 -27.36
C GLU A 275 8.39 -3.16 -28.66
N VAL A 276 7.22 -3.79 -28.60
CA VAL A 276 6.48 -4.18 -29.81
C VAL A 276 5.70 -3.02 -30.44
N GLY A 277 5.69 -1.83 -29.82
CA GLY A 277 4.91 -0.69 -30.29
C GLY A 277 3.41 -0.95 -30.21
N PHE A 278 2.92 -1.50 -29.10
CA PHE A 278 1.48 -1.63 -28.84
C PHE A 278 0.93 -0.27 -28.44
N GLU A 279 -0.08 0.19 -29.18
CA GLU A 279 -0.68 1.52 -28.97
C GLU A 279 -2.02 1.50 -28.26
N GLY A 280 -2.50 0.32 -27.86
CA GLY A 280 -3.74 0.15 -27.10
C GLY A 280 -3.63 0.62 -25.65
N LYS A 281 -4.79 0.73 -24.99
CA LYS A 281 -4.86 1.08 -23.57
C LYS A 281 -4.57 -0.12 -22.67
N PHE A 282 -4.09 0.16 -21.48
CA PHE A 282 -4.00 -0.79 -20.39
C PHE A 282 -4.99 -0.39 -19.29
N TYR A 283 -5.98 -1.22 -19.01
CA TYR A 283 -6.83 -1.12 -17.83
C TYR A 283 -6.29 -2.07 -16.78
N THR A 284 -5.74 -1.51 -15.69
CA THR A 284 -4.93 -2.25 -14.74
C THR A 284 -5.39 -2.06 -13.30
N PHE A 285 -5.06 -3.04 -12.45
CA PHE A 285 -5.21 -2.86 -11.01
C PHE A 285 -3.99 -2.16 -10.40
N TYR A 286 -2.82 -2.30 -11.02
CA TYR A 286 -1.53 -1.90 -10.45
C TYR A 286 -0.64 -1.14 -11.44
N GLY A 287 -1.22 -0.44 -12.42
CA GLY A 287 -0.46 0.33 -13.40
C GLY A 287 0.42 1.43 -12.80
N ASN A 288 0.10 1.86 -11.58
CA ASN A 288 0.88 2.81 -10.77
C ASN A 288 1.91 2.14 -9.84
N ALA A 289 2.06 0.80 -9.90
CA ALA A 289 2.98 0.08 -9.03
C ALA A 289 4.45 0.30 -9.42
N LEU A 290 5.34 -0.04 -8.47
CA LEU A 290 6.79 0.08 -8.61
C LEU A 290 7.31 -0.41 -9.96
N GLY A 291 8.06 0.45 -10.64
CA GLY A 291 8.71 0.18 -11.93
C GLY A 291 7.80 0.25 -13.14
N ALA A 292 6.48 0.13 -13.01
CA ALA A 292 5.57 0.10 -14.16
C ALA A 292 5.52 1.43 -14.93
N PRO A 293 5.36 2.61 -14.29
CA PRO A 293 5.36 3.90 -14.98
C PRO A 293 6.70 4.17 -15.71
N ALA A 294 7.82 3.92 -15.05
CA ALA A 294 9.16 4.08 -15.67
C ALA A 294 9.37 3.12 -16.85
N ALA A 295 8.91 1.87 -16.74
CA ALA A 295 9.02 0.87 -17.80
C ALA A 295 8.19 1.22 -19.05
N MET A 296 6.98 1.77 -18.85
CA MET A 296 6.11 2.23 -19.94
C MET A 296 6.62 3.52 -20.57
N GLY A 297 7.14 4.46 -19.78
CA GLY A 297 7.62 5.74 -20.27
C GLY A 297 6.52 6.54 -21.00
N ASP A 298 6.92 7.32 -22.01
CA ASP A 298 5.99 8.16 -22.79
C ASP A 298 4.86 7.37 -23.47
N ALA A 299 5.09 6.11 -23.80
CA ALA A 299 4.06 5.24 -24.39
C ALA A 299 2.86 4.99 -23.45
N GLY A 300 3.03 5.19 -22.14
CA GLY A 300 1.96 5.05 -21.16
C GLY A 300 1.07 6.28 -20.98
N ILE A 301 1.51 7.44 -21.45
CA ILE A 301 0.78 8.70 -21.30
C ILE A 301 -0.59 8.60 -21.97
N GLY A 302 -1.66 8.85 -21.22
CA GLY A 302 -3.03 8.75 -21.70
C GLY A 302 -3.51 7.33 -22.02
N ARG A 303 -2.72 6.29 -21.75
CA ARG A 303 -3.01 4.89 -22.12
C ARG A 303 -3.04 3.92 -20.94
N VAL A 304 -2.24 4.16 -19.90
CA VAL A 304 -2.27 3.31 -18.70
C VAL A 304 -3.28 3.86 -17.69
N VAL A 305 -4.35 3.11 -17.49
CA VAL A 305 -5.41 3.39 -16.51
C VAL A 305 -5.21 2.45 -15.33
N ALA A 306 -5.22 3.00 -14.11
CA ALA A 306 -5.04 2.25 -12.88
C ALA A 306 -6.16 2.54 -11.88
N VAL A 307 -6.50 1.55 -11.04
CA VAL A 307 -7.46 1.70 -9.95
C VAL A 307 -6.81 1.45 -8.60
N ALA A 308 -6.99 2.37 -7.67
CA ALA A 308 -6.51 2.24 -6.29
C ALA A 308 -7.41 3.02 -5.33
N GLU A 309 -7.24 2.77 -4.05
CA GLU A 309 -7.90 3.54 -2.99
C GLU A 309 -7.36 4.98 -2.86
N TRP A 310 -6.15 5.21 -3.35
CA TRP A 310 -5.48 6.50 -3.26
C TRP A 310 -4.36 6.61 -4.31
N PHE A 311 -4.07 7.85 -4.73
CA PHE A 311 -2.94 8.21 -5.59
C PHE A 311 -2.24 9.46 -5.05
N PRO A 312 -0.93 9.65 -5.30
CA PRO A 312 -0.19 10.83 -4.87
C PRO A 312 -0.80 12.17 -5.33
N ASN A 313 -1.45 12.16 -6.49
CA ASN A 313 -2.06 13.34 -7.11
C ASN A 313 -3.57 13.48 -6.80
N MET A 314 -4.01 13.03 -5.63
CA MET A 314 -5.33 13.38 -5.12
C MET A 314 -5.45 14.90 -4.96
N PRO A 315 -6.58 15.53 -5.37
CA PRO A 315 -6.72 17.00 -5.40
C PRO A 315 -7.03 17.59 -4.02
N THR A 316 -6.32 17.16 -2.97
CA THR A 316 -6.49 17.67 -1.60
C THR A 316 -5.15 18.04 -0.98
N ALA A 317 -5.14 19.09 -0.15
CA ALA A 317 -3.94 19.54 0.53
C ALA A 317 -3.41 18.50 1.53
N GLU A 318 -4.31 17.78 2.21
CA GLU A 318 -3.97 16.74 3.17
C GLU A 318 -3.27 15.57 2.48
N SER A 319 -3.74 15.15 1.30
CA SER A 319 -3.11 14.10 0.51
C SER A 319 -1.72 14.51 0.03
N ALA A 320 -1.58 15.75 -0.45
CA ALA A 320 -0.28 16.27 -0.88
C ALA A 320 0.72 16.37 0.29
N ALA A 321 0.28 16.82 1.47
CA ALA A 321 1.11 16.89 2.68
C ALA A 321 1.53 15.48 3.13
N PHE A 322 0.60 14.52 3.12
CA PHE A 322 0.88 13.12 3.44
C PHE A 322 1.95 12.52 2.52
N TYR A 323 1.83 12.73 1.21
CA TYR A 323 2.80 12.19 0.25
C TYR A 323 4.19 12.83 0.38
N LYS A 324 4.25 14.15 0.62
CA LYS A 324 5.52 14.86 0.89
C LYS A 324 6.20 14.28 2.13
N ALA A 325 5.46 14.07 3.22
CA ALA A 325 6.02 13.49 4.44
C ALA A 325 6.53 12.05 4.24
N PHE A 326 5.87 11.27 3.37
CA PHE A 326 6.37 9.95 2.99
C PHE A 326 7.72 10.04 2.26
N ARG A 327 7.84 10.93 1.26
CA ARG A 327 9.10 11.16 0.51
C ARG A 327 10.21 11.72 1.38
N GLU A 328 9.90 12.56 2.35
CA GLU A 328 10.88 13.03 3.34
C GLU A 328 11.43 11.89 4.20
N ARG A 329 10.56 10.95 4.59
CA ARG A 329 10.97 9.76 5.35
C ARG A 329 11.74 8.74 4.50
N PHE A 330 11.38 8.58 3.22
CA PHE A 330 11.97 7.66 2.27
C PHE A 330 12.39 8.40 0.99
N PRO A 331 13.54 9.10 1.01
CA PRO A 331 13.92 10.03 -0.07
C PRO A 331 14.45 9.33 -1.32
N ARG A 332 14.71 8.03 -1.29
CA ARG A 332 15.21 7.31 -2.46
C ARG A 332 14.05 7.03 -3.43
N PRO A 333 14.19 7.32 -4.75
CA PRO A 333 13.13 7.10 -5.72
C PRO A 333 12.57 5.67 -5.73
N GLN A 334 13.42 4.66 -5.59
CA GLN A 334 13.02 3.25 -5.55
C GLN A 334 12.20 2.86 -4.31
N ASP A 335 12.10 3.73 -3.31
CA ASP A 335 11.31 3.51 -2.11
C ASP A 335 9.91 4.16 -2.20
N ASP A 336 9.67 4.93 -3.25
CA ASP A 336 8.48 5.76 -3.43
C ASP A 336 7.28 4.96 -3.94
N TYR A 337 6.71 4.15 -3.06
CA TYR A 337 5.47 3.44 -3.32
C TYR A 337 4.57 3.43 -2.09
N VAL A 338 3.55 4.28 -2.08
CA VAL A 338 2.67 4.51 -0.93
C VAL A 338 1.39 3.69 -1.03
N HIS A 339 1.02 3.08 0.09
CA HIS A 339 -0.24 2.35 0.25
C HIS A 339 -1.07 2.95 1.40
N MET A 340 -2.05 3.77 1.06
CA MET A 340 -2.93 4.41 2.04
C MET A 340 -3.69 3.38 2.90
N ARG A 341 -4.14 2.28 2.31
CA ARG A 341 -4.85 1.20 3.02
C ARG A 341 -4.06 0.60 4.18
N MET A 342 -2.72 0.57 4.10
CA MET A 342 -1.87 0.08 5.19
C MET A 342 -1.83 1.08 6.35
N GLN A 343 -1.84 2.37 6.04
CA GLN A 343 -1.95 3.42 7.04
C GLN A 343 -3.30 3.35 7.77
N LEU A 344 -4.39 3.26 7.00
CA LEU A 344 -5.75 3.13 7.54
C LEU A 344 -5.93 1.83 8.34
N MET A 345 -5.31 0.72 7.92
CA MET A 345 -5.32 -0.55 8.64
C MET A 345 -4.69 -0.42 10.03
N ILE A 346 -3.52 0.20 10.12
CA ILE A 346 -2.84 0.39 11.41
C ILE A 346 -3.66 1.35 12.31
N GLU A 347 -4.24 2.41 11.76
CA GLU A 347 -5.11 3.30 12.52
C GLU A 347 -6.37 2.59 13.02
N ALA A 348 -7.01 1.77 12.19
CA ALA A 348 -8.16 0.97 12.57
C ALA A 348 -7.80 -0.02 13.70
N LEU A 349 -6.65 -0.68 13.60
CA LEU A 349 -6.14 -1.57 14.64
C LEU A 349 -5.92 -0.80 15.96
N VAL A 350 -5.26 0.36 15.92
CA VAL A 350 -5.01 1.18 17.11
C VAL A 350 -6.33 1.55 17.79
N GLN A 351 -7.29 2.09 17.03
CA GLN A 351 -8.60 2.44 17.57
C GLN A 351 -9.35 1.24 18.15
N ALA A 352 -9.27 0.08 17.48
CA ALA A 352 -9.91 -1.14 17.96
C ALA A 352 -9.29 -1.63 19.29
N VAL A 353 -7.96 -1.61 19.38
CA VAL A 353 -7.25 -1.98 20.62
C VAL A 353 -7.57 -1.01 21.75
N GLU A 354 -7.56 0.31 21.48
CA GLU A 354 -7.86 1.33 22.48
C GLU A 354 -9.32 1.22 22.98
N ARG A 355 -10.30 0.98 22.08
CA ARG A 355 -11.71 0.78 22.48
C ARG A 355 -11.91 -0.52 23.24
N ALA A 356 -11.33 -1.63 22.78
CA ALA A 356 -11.41 -2.91 23.48
C ALA A 356 -10.79 -2.84 24.88
N ALA A 357 -9.77 -2.02 25.07
CA ALA A 357 -9.08 -1.83 26.35
C ALA A 357 -9.93 -1.08 27.39
N GLN A 358 -10.99 -0.36 26.99
CA GLN A 358 -11.92 0.29 27.92
C GLN A 358 -12.92 -0.68 28.56
N ALA A 359 -13.00 -1.92 28.09
CA ALA A 359 -13.89 -2.91 28.68
C ALA A 359 -13.45 -3.26 30.12
N PRO A 360 -14.40 -3.37 31.09
CA PRO A 360 -14.08 -3.67 32.49
C PRO A 360 -13.30 -4.99 32.68
N SER A 361 -13.42 -5.91 31.73
CA SER A 361 -12.72 -7.21 31.73
C SER A 361 -11.22 -7.11 31.38
N THR A 362 -10.74 -5.95 30.90
CA THR A 362 -9.34 -5.78 30.50
C THR A 362 -8.51 -5.35 31.72
N SER A 363 -7.57 -6.19 32.12
CA SER A 363 -6.64 -5.88 33.21
C SER A 363 -5.67 -4.77 32.77
N ALA A 364 -5.37 -3.83 33.68
CA ALA A 364 -4.41 -2.77 33.44
C ALA A 364 -3.05 -3.35 32.96
N GLY A 365 -2.48 -2.75 31.93
CA GLY A 365 -1.19 -3.15 31.36
C GLY A 365 -1.20 -4.39 30.46
N ARG A 366 -2.36 -5.03 30.27
CA ARG A 366 -2.52 -6.15 29.34
C ARG A 366 -3.15 -5.71 28.01
N LEU A 367 -2.79 -6.43 26.95
CA LEU A 367 -3.49 -6.31 25.67
C LEU A 367 -4.89 -6.92 25.82
N PRO A 368 -5.96 -6.29 25.28
CA PRO A 368 -7.30 -6.88 25.27
C PRO A 368 -7.31 -8.26 24.59
N ALA A 369 -8.28 -9.09 24.95
CA ALA A 369 -8.47 -10.37 24.25
C ALA A 369 -8.65 -10.15 22.75
N THR A 370 -8.07 -11.03 21.94
CA THR A 370 -8.09 -10.91 20.46
C THR A 370 -9.51 -10.85 19.91
N VAL A 371 -10.44 -11.60 20.50
CA VAL A 371 -11.87 -11.54 20.15
C VAL A 371 -12.49 -10.17 20.39
N ALA A 372 -12.10 -9.48 21.46
CA ALA A 372 -12.59 -8.13 21.76
C ALA A 372 -12.03 -7.11 20.74
N ILE A 373 -10.75 -7.24 20.36
CA ILE A 373 -10.15 -6.41 19.30
C ILE A 373 -10.86 -6.65 17.97
N ALA A 374 -11.14 -7.91 17.60
CA ALA A 374 -11.87 -8.25 16.38
C ALA A 374 -13.26 -7.62 16.33
N ARG A 375 -14.03 -7.68 17.43
CA ARG A 375 -15.35 -7.03 17.54
C ARG A 375 -15.29 -5.51 17.41
N GLU A 376 -14.22 -4.87 17.88
CA GLU A 376 -14.01 -3.43 17.67
C GLU A 376 -13.54 -3.10 16.26
N LEU A 377 -12.80 -3.98 15.58
CA LEU A 377 -12.45 -3.84 14.16
C LEU A 377 -13.69 -3.92 13.25
N GLU A 378 -14.70 -4.72 13.60
CA GLU A 378 -15.99 -4.72 12.87
C GLU A 378 -16.66 -3.34 12.83
N LYS A 379 -16.34 -2.46 13.78
CA LYS A 379 -16.87 -1.09 13.90
C LYS A 379 -15.87 -0.05 13.37
N ALA A 380 -14.82 -0.47 12.65
CA ALA A 380 -13.80 0.45 12.17
C ALA A 380 -14.40 1.50 11.23
N ASP A 381 -14.11 2.75 11.53
CA ASP A 381 -14.40 3.94 10.73
C ASP A 381 -13.27 4.92 10.93
N VAL A 382 -12.34 4.94 9.97
CA VAL A 382 -11.11 5.70 10.06
C VAL A 382 -10.95 6.62 8.85
N THR A 383 -10.43 7.81 9.11
CA THR A 383 -10.15 8.80 8.06
C THR A 383 -8.71 9.28 8.19
N MET A 384 -7.99 9.35 7.07
CA MET A 384 -6.64 9.86 6.97
C MET A 384 -6.39 10.47 5.60
N ALA A 385 -5.76 11.63 5.55
CA ALA A 385 -5.39 12.33 4.31
C ALA A 385 -6.55 12.41 3.30
N GLY A 386 -7.77 12.68 3.78
CA GLY A 386 -8.98 12.76 2.97
C GLY A 386 -9.58 11.42 2.55
N GLN A 387 -8.97 10.28 2.94
CA GLN A 387 -9.51 8.95 2.66
C GLN A 387 -10.21 8.38 3.89
N ARG A 388 -11.41 7.84 3.69
CA ARG A 388 -12.19 7.16 4.73
C ARG A 388 -12.30 5.67 4.41
N LEU A 389 -12.17 4.85 5.44
CA LEU A 389 -12.35 3.41 5.39
C LEU A 389 -13.34 3.01 6.50
N THR A 390 -14.34 2.22 6.14
CA THR A 390 -15.25 1.57 7.09
C THR A 390 -15.16 0.05 6.91
N MET A 391 -15.35 -0.70 7.98
CA MET A 391 -15.37 -2.17 7.91
C MET A 391 -16.82 -2.68 7.83
N ARG A 392 -17.09 -3.53 6.84
CA ARG A 392 -18.37 -4.23 6.77
C ARG A 392 -18.34 -5.44 7.68
N ALA A 393 -19.10 -5.39 8.78
CA ALA A 393 -19.08 -6.41 9.81
C ALA A 393 -19.61 -7.79 9.37
N ALA A 394 -20.31 -7.86 8.24
CA ALA A 394 -20.89 -9.10 7.75
C ALA A 394 -19.86 -10.06 7.14
N ASP A 395 -18.76 -9.52 6.55
CA ASP A 395 -17.75 -10.30 5.84
C ASP A 395 -16.32 -9.82 6.08
N HIS A 396 -16.13 -8.81 6.93
CA HIS A 396 -14.84 -8.16 7.23
C HIS A 396 -14.11 -7.61 6.00
N GLN A 397 -14.88 -7.14 5.01
CA GLN A 397 -14.38 -6.40 3.85
C GLN A 397 -14.43 -4.90 4.12
N ALA A 398 -13.29 -4.23 4.05
CA ALA A 398 -13.24 -2.77 4.12
C ALA A 398 -13.97 -2.13 2.92
N GLN A 399 -14.74 -1.09 3.22
CA GLN A 399 -15.44 -0.26 2.27
C GLN A 399 -14.73 1.09 2.20
N GLN A 400 -14.37 1.53 1.00
CA GLN A 400 -13.62 2.76 0.76
C GLN A 400 -13.88 3.30 -0.64
N THR A 401 -13.68 4.59 -0.81
CA THR A 401 -13.70 5.21 -2.13
C THR A 401 -12.56 4.64 -2.99
N LEU A 402 -12.85 4.36 -4.25
CA LEU A 402 -11.84 3.95 -5.23
C LEU A 402 -11.64 5.05 -6.27
N MET A 403 -10.37 5.24 -6.64
CA MET A 403 -9.96 6.18 -7.67
C MET A 403 -9.57 5.41 -8.92
N VAL A 404 -10.05 5.86 -10.07
CA VAL A 404 -9.51 5.48 -11.37
C VAL A 404 -8.68 6.64 -11.87
N SER A 405 -7.44 6.37 -12.23
CA SER A 405 -6.46 7.37 -12.65
C SER A 405 -5.82 6.98 -13.98
N ILE A 406 -5.32 7.96 -14.71
CA ILE A 406 -4.61 7.77 -15.96
C ILE A 406 -3.20 8.30 -15.86
N MET A 407 -2.24 7.58 -16.42
CA MET A 407 -0.84 7.98 -16.43
C MET A 407 -0.62 9.23 -17.29
N ASP A 408 0.15 10.16 -16.76
CA ASP A 408 0.54 11.39 -17.45
C ASP A 408 1.93 11.84 -17.03
N ARG A 409 2.49 12.83 -17.69
CA ARG A 409 3.79 13.41 -17.37
C ARG A 409 3.71 14.28 -16.13
N GLN A 410 4.73 14.26 -15.28
CA GLN A 410 4.85 15.21 -14.17
C GLN A 410 4.80 16.64 -14.72
N GLY A 411 4.06 17.53 -14.03
CA GLY A 411 3.81 18.92 -14.45
C GLY A 411 2.60 19.08 -15.38
N ALA A 412 2.03 17.98 -15.90
CA ALA A 412 0.72 18.06 -16.57
C ALA A 412 -0.38 18.42 -15.56
N GLN A 413 -1.51 18.94 -16.09
CA GLN A 413 -2.65 19.32 -15.26
C GLN A 413 -3.11 18.15 -14.38
N GLY A 414 -3.10 18.37 -13.06
CA GLY A 414 -3.47 17.35 -12.07
C GLY A 414 -2.39 16.32 -11.76
N VAL A 415 -1.13 16.53 -12.20
CA VAL A 415 0.03 15.64 -11.93
C VAL A 415 1.21 16.43 -11.36
N PRO A 416 1.07 17.07 -10.17
CA PRO A 416 2.20 17.75 -9.52
C PRO A 416 3.32 16.79 -9.07
N PHE A 417 3.02 15.53 -8.80
CA PHE A 417 3.98 14.54 -8.35
C PHE A 417 4.13 13.42 -9.38
N ASP A 418 5.36 13.03 -9.63
CA ASP A 418 5.68 11.74 -10.26
C ASP A 418 5.74 10.61 -9.22
N VAL A 419 5.98 9.40 -9.66
CA VAL A 419 6.32 8.26 -8.82
C VAL A 419 7.73 7.79 -9.15
N GLU A 420 8.49 7.38 -8.15
CA GLU A 420 9.84 6.80 -8.28
C GLU A 420 10.87 7.70 -9.01
N GLY A 421 10.67 9.01 -9.05
CA GLY A 421 11.55 9.91 -9.84
C GLY A 421 11.49 9.62 -11.34
N SER A 422 10.46 8.94 -11.82
CA SER A 422 10.31 8.51 -13.21
C SER A 422 9.94 9.62 -14.18
N GLY A 423 9.48 10.78 -13.67
CA GLY A 423 8.88 11.86 -14.46
C GLY A 423 7.44 11.60 -14.87
N TYR A 424 6.82 10.50 -14.40
CA TYR A 424 5.44 10.13 -14.68
C TYR A 424 4.64 9.95 -13.40
N GLY A 425 3.39 10.41 -13.42
CA GLY A 425 2.43 10.25 -12.33
C GLY A 425 1.06 9.87 -12.85
N PHE A 426 0.08 9.87 -11.97
CA PHE A 426 -1.29 9.50 -12.30
C PHE A 426 -2.24 10.63 -11.94
N ARG A 427 -3.04 11.06 -12.90
CA ARG A 427 -4.13 12.01 -12.71
C ARG A 427 -5.43 11.26 -12.46
N VAL A 428 -6.13 11.60 -11.38
CA VAL A 428 -7.44 11.03 -11.07
C VAL A 428 -8.44 11.49 -12.14
N ILE A 429 -9.11 10.54 -12.78
CA ILE A 429 -10.14 10.78 -13.80
C ILE A 429 -11.54 10.41 -13.34
N ARG A 430 -11.64 9.55 -12.31
CA ARG A 430 -12.94 9.15 -11.75
C ARG A 430 -12.77 8.79 -10.28
N GLN A 431 -13.68 9.26 -9.46
CA GLN A 431 -13.86 8.84 -8.07
C GLN A 431 -15.12 7.98 -7.99
N ILE A 432 -15.01 6.81 -7.37
CA ILE A 432 -16.09 5.85 -7.17
C ILE A 432 -16.35 5.79 -5.67
N GLU A 433 -17.47 6.31 -5.23
CA GLU A 433 -17.85 6.30 -3.82
C GLU A 433 -17.91 4.88 -3.25
N ALA A 434 -17.60 4.72 -1.96
CA ALA A 434 -17.54 3.43 -1.29
C ALA A 434 -18.81 2.58 -1.54
N ARG A 435 -19.99 3.19 -1.46
CA ARG A 435 -21.26 2.53 -1.72
C ARG A 435 -21.40 2.05 -3.18
N ALA A 436 -20.84 2.78 -4.13
CA ALA A 436 -20.90 2.42 -5.56
C ALA A 436 -19.85 1.34 -5.93
N ALA A 437 -18.80 1.21 -5.12
CA ALA A 437 -17.79 0.15 -5.24
C ALA A 437 -18.14 -1.10 -4.44
N GLU A 438 -19.17 -1.04 -3.59
CA GLU A 438 -19.62 -2.16 -2.76
C GLU A 438 -20.14 -3.31 -3.64
N MET A 439 -19.72 -4.53 -3.31
CA MET A 439 -20.17 -5.74 -3.98
C MET A 439 -20.97 -6.62 -3.00
N PRO A 440 -21.97 -7.37 -3.49
CA PRO A 440 -22.66 -8.37 -2.67
C PRO A 440 -21.68 -9.46 -2.19
N HIS A 441 -22.03 -10.12 -1.09
CA HIS A 441 -21.25 -11.22 -0.53
C HIS A 441 -22.16 -12.40 -0.16
N GLN A 442 -21.55 -13.58 -0.04
CA GLN A 442 -22.19 -14.83 0.38
C GLN A 442 -21.57 -15.35 1.69
N CYS A 443 -20.88 -14.47 2.42
CA CYS A 443 -20.21 -14.82 3.67
C CYS A 443 -21.23 -15.32 4.71
N GLN A 444 -20.91 -16.45 5.35
CA GLN A 444 -21.67 -17.08 6.44
C GLN A 444 -20.70 -17.40 7.60
N MET A 445 -19.94 -16.36 8.04
CA MET A 445 -18.98 -16.61 9.13
C MET A 445 -19.65 -16.86 10.46
N VAL A 446 -19.11 -17.82 11.20
CA VAL A 446 -19.46 -18.06 12.60
C VAL A 446 -18.66 -17.09 13.46
N LYS A 447 -19.37 -16.34 14.32
CA LYS A 447 -18.76 -15.40 15.26
C LYS A 447 -18.74 -16.02 16.66
N PRO A 448 -17.58 -15.98 17.37
CA PRO A 448 -17.44 -16.50 18.73
C PRO A 448 -18.17 -15.64 19.78
#